data_5642cdce196756de5441bea923badc7e
#
_entry.id   5642cdce196756de5441bea923badc7e
#
_cell.length_a   1.000
_cell.length_b   1.000
_cell.length_c   1.000
_cell.angle_alpha   90.00
_cell.angle_beta   90.00
_cell.angle_gamma   90.00
#
_symmetry.space_group_name_H-M   'P 1'
#
loop_
_entity.id
_entity.type
_entity.pdbx_description
1 polymer ?
#
loop_
_entity_poly.entity_id
_entity_poly.type
_entity_poly.pdbx_seq_one_letter_code
_entity_poly.pdbx_strand_id
1 'polypeptide(L)'
;MSHFVKRCTVPIAIAIALLAGPALTGCSVQNLVHEVTGGTVDVPGKSVPKDFPSEVPLASGEVLSGAGVGDAKSKIWNVSVRVTGSTAIDDVLTTLTDAGFDCKTVTPTTADGGALVGDKGNTKVAVVVVKDDKGFVLNYTVTKSDGK
;
A
#
# COMPACT_ATOMS: atom_id res chain seq x y z
N MET A 1 -66.86 8.18 28.75
CA MET A 1 -65.87 7.11 29.11
C MET A 1 -64.51 7.56 28.63
N SER A 2 -63.70 8.08 29.56
CA SER A 2 -62.41 8.72 29.26
C SER A 2 -61.32 7.70 29.50
N HIS A 3 -60.60 7.35 28.43
CA HIS A 3 -59.37 6.56 28.55
C HIS A 3 -58.17 7.51 28.64
N PHE A 4 -57.66 7.67 29.86
CA PHE A 4 -56.40 8.33 30.16
C PHE A 4 -55.25 7.48 29.67
N VAL A 5 -54.58 7.91 28.62
CA VAL A 5 -53.30 7.34 28.18
C VAL A 5 -52.20 8.04 28.98
N LYS A 6 -51.65 7.33 29.95
CA LYS A 6 -50.44 7.77 30.67
C LYS A 6 -49.24 7.67 29.77
N ARG A 7 -48.71 8.82 29.35
CA ARG A 7 -47.42 8.93 28.66
C ARG A 7 -46.31 8.74 29.69
N CYS A 8 -45.64 7.57 29.62
CA CYS A 8 -44.41 7.35 30.36
C CYS A 8 -43.28 8.06 29.59
N THR A 9 -42.88 9.21 30.13
CA THR A 9 -41.67 9.92 29.70
C THR A 9 -40.50 9.25 30.41
N VAL A 10 -39.68 8.47 29.68
CA VAL A 10 -38.44 7.93 30.23
C VAL A 10 -37.35 8.96 29.92
N PRO A 11 -36.69 9.53 30.93
CA PRO A 11 -35.51 10.36 30.68
C PRO A 11 -34.34 9.42 30.32
N ILE A 12 -33.90 9.48 29.09
CA ILE A 12 -32.65 8.84 28.67
C ILE A 12 -31.51 9.71 29.24
N ALA A 13 -31.00 9.31 30.37
CA ALA A 13 -29.75 9.82 30.89
C ALA A 13 -28.61 9.19 30.06
N ILE A 14 -28.09 9.94 29.08
CA ILE A 14 -26.86 9.58 28.38
C ILE A 14 -25.70 9.85 29.33
N ALA A 15 -25.31 8.82 30.07
CA ALA A 15 -24.04 8.81 30.79
C ALA A 15 -22.90 8.71 29.76
N ILE A 16 -22.31 9.85 29.40
CA ILE A 16 -21.03 9.89 28.69
C ILE A 16 -19.96 9.49 29.69
N ALA A 17 -19.68 8.20 29.77
CA ALA A 17 -18.48 7.71 30.43
C ALA A 17 -17.29 8.14 29.60
N LEU A 18 -16.60 9.20 29.99
CA LEU A 18 -15.26 9.54 29.58
C LEU A 18 -14.34 8.41 30.07
N LEU A 19 -14.19 7.38 29.24
CA LEU A 19 -13.13 6.42 29.38
C LEU A 19 -11.83 7.17 29.07
N ALA A 20 -11.17 7.61 30.14
CA ALA A 20 -9.75 7.92 30.07
C ALA A 20 -9.05 6.65 29.57
N GLY A 21 -8.79 6.62 28.25
CA GLY A 21 -8.06 5.54 27.63
C GLY A 21 -6.68 5.45 28.29
N PRO A 22 -6.22 4.27 28.71
CA PRO A 22 -4.84 4.11 29.12
C PRO A 22 -3.97 4.57 27.97
N ALA A 23 -3.04 5.46 28.27
CA ALA A 23 -1.99 5.83 27.35
C ALA A 23 -1.37 4.53 26.82
N LEU A 24 -1.55 4.26 25.53
CA LEU A 24 -0.86 3.17 24.83
C LEU A 24 0.62 3.53 24.76
N THR A 25 1.30 3.37 25.90
CA THR A 25 2.73 3.44 25.98
C THR A 25 3.28 2.24 25.25
N GLY A 26 3.68 2.45 23.97
CA GLY A 26 4.81 1.75 23.41
C GLY A 26 4.75 0.24 23.21
N CYS A 27 3.59 -0.37 22.97
CA CYS A 27 3.59 -1.64 22.28
C CYS A 27 3.78 -1.34 20.80
N SER A 28 5.00 -1.57 20.30
CA SER A 28 5.30 -1.37 18.90
C SER A 28 4.33 -2.23 18.08
N VAL A 29 3.62 -1.58 17.17
CA VAL A 29 2.71 -2.22 16.20
C VAL A 29 3.42 -3.38 15.46
N GLN A 30 4.74 -3.33 15.36
CA GLN A 30 5.62 -4.38 14.85
C GLN A 30 5.42 -5.75 15.50
N ASN A 31 5.32 -5.82 16.85
CA ASN A 31 5.15 -7.10 17.53
C ASN A 31 3.75 -7.68 17.33
N LEU A 32 2.73 -6.83 17.24
CA LEU A 32 1.35 -7.29 17.05
C LEU A 32 1.13 -7.87 15.65
N VAL A 33 1.74 -7.26 14.63
CA VAL A 33 1.62 -7.74 13.23
C VAL A 33 2.42 -9.02 13.03
N HIS A 34 3.56 -9.18 13.71
CA HIS A 34 4.37 -10.40 13.66
C HIS A 34 3.61 -11.63 14.21
N GLU A 35 2.79 -11.42 15.23
CA GLU A 35 2.03 -12.49 15.89
C GLU A 35 0.79 -12.91 15.09
N VAL A 36 0.18 -11.96 14.35
CA VAL A 36 -1.06 -12.21 13.58
C VAL A 36 -0.77 -12.75 12.18
N THR A 37 0.33 -12.35 11.53
CA THR A 37 0.63 -12.71 10.14
C THR A 37 1.70 -13.79 9.98
N GLY A 38 2.45 -14.11 11.05
CA GLY A 38 3.54 -15.09 11.01
C GLY A 38 4.69 -14.71 10.06
N GLY A 39 4.72 -13.47 9.58
CA GLY A 39 5.69 -12.97 8.61
C GLY A 39 6.44 -11.72 9.09
N THR A 40 7.51 -11.38 8.39
CA THR A 40 8.26 -10.16 8.64
C THR A 40 7.53 -8.97 8.03
N VAL A 41 7.24 -7.96 8.85
CA VAL A 41 6.73 -6.67 8.38
C VAL A 41 7.87 -5.66 8.45
N ASP A 42 8.29 -5.19 7.29
CA ASP A 42 9.18 -4.05 7.21
C ASP A 42 8.36 -2.78 7.44
N VAL A 43 8.71 -2.04 8.47
CA VAL A 43 8.01 -0.79 8.81
C VAL A 43 8.11 0.19 7.65
N PRO A 44 7.00 0.82 7.28
CA PRO A 44 7.00 1.85 6.24
C PRO A 44 8.04 2.93 6.55
N GLY A 45 8.98 3.13 5.65
CA GLY A 45 10.04 4.12 5.73
C GLY A 45 10.20 4.85 4.41
N LYS A 46 10.94 5.95 4.40
CA LYS A 46 11.32 6.67 3.17
C LYS A 46 12.51 5.99 2.45
N SER A 47 12.49 4.68 2.39
CA SER A 47 13.55 3.89 1.74
C SER A 47 12.96 2.62 1.14
N VAL A 48 13.62 2.10 0.13
CA VAL A 48 13.29 0.80 -0.43
C VAL A 48 13.63 -0.29 0.59
N PRO A 49 12.76 -1.27 0.85
CA PRO A 49 13.06 -2.40 1.71
C PRO A 49 14.34 -3.11 1.28
N LYS A 50 15.15 -3.55 2.23
CA LYS A 50 16.48 -4.16 1.94
C LYS A 50 16.38 -5.45 1.13
N ASP A 51 15.28 -6.15 1.25
CA ASP A 51 14.99 -7.40 0.57
C ASP A 51 14.06 -7.24 -0.64
N PHE A 52 13.87 -6.01 -1.10
CA PHE A 52 13.14 -5.73 -2.33
C PHE A 52 13.79 -6.45 -3.51
N PRO A 53 13.00 -7.13 -4.38
CA PRO A 53 13.55 -7.88 -5.51
C PRO A 53 14.39 -7.00 -6.43
N SER A 54 15.69 -7.29 -6.54
CA SER A 54 16.64 -6.52 -7.36
C SER A 54 16.36 -6.61 -8.87
N GLU A 55 15.59 -7.63 -9.28
CA GLU A 55 15.12 -7.77 -10.66
C GLU A 55 14.05 -6.77 -11.08
N VAL A 56 13.42 -6.07 -10.11
CA VAL A 56 12.39 -5.04 -10.36
C VAL A 56 13.05 -3.67 -10.32
N PRO A 57 13.30 -3.04 -11.48
CA PRO A 57 13.85 -1.70 -11.50
C PRO A 57 12.80 -0.69 -11.03
N LEU A 58 13.23 0.24 -10.21
CA LEU A 58 12.42 1.38 -9.78
C LEU A 58 12.78 2.62 -10.60
N ALA A 59 11.80 3.49 -10.81
CA ALA A 59 12.04 4.78 -11.42
C ALA A 59 13.03 5.62 -10.57
N SER A 60 13.87 6.39 -11.24
CA SER A 60 14.78 7.33 -10.57
C SER A 60 14.00 8.51 -10.02
N GLY A 61 13.89 8.60 -8.70
CA GLY A 61 13.13 9.65 -8.04
C GLY A 61 13.24 9.60 -6.54
N GLU A 62 12.43 10.41 -5.87
CA GLU A 62 12.33 10.43 -4.41
C GLU A 62 11.49 9.27 -3.90
N VAL A 63 12.06 8.40 -3.09
CA VAL A 63 11.28 7.35 -2.40
C VAL A 63 10.45 7.98 -1.30
N LEU A 64 9.13 7.94 -1.45
CA LEU A 64 8.19 8.47 -0.48
C LEU A 64 7.89 7.49 0.63
N SER A 65 7.77 6.21 0.27
CA SER A 65 7.54 5.13 1.21
C SER A 65 8.01 3.80 0.63
N GLY A 66 8.39 2.89 1.50
CA GLY A 66 8.67 1.50 1.17
C GLY A 66 8.30 0.60 2.33
N ALA A 67 7.63 -0.51 2.05
CA ALA A 67 7.24 -1.51 3.02
C ALA A 67 7.24 -2.91 2.39
N GLY A 68 7.43 -3.94 3.21
CA GLY A 68 7.33 -5.33 2.79
C GLY A 68 6.55 -6.14 3.83
N VAL A 69 5.71 -7.06 3.37
CA VAL A 69 4.92 -7.96 4.22
C VAL A 69 4.95 -9.36 3.63
N GLY A 70 5.21 -10.34 4.47
CA GLY A 70 5.21 -11.74 4.07
C GLY A 70 6.35 -12.54 4.69
N ASP A 71 6.53 -13.75 4.20
CA ASP A 71 7.53 -14.70 4.65
C ASP A 71 8.46 -15.14 3.49
N ALA A 72 9.28 -16.15 3.74
CA ALA A 72 10.22 -16.67 2.73
C ALA A 72 9.51 -17.31 1.53
N LYS A 73 8.25 -17.73 1.64
CA LYS A 73 7.50 -18.40 0.58
C LYS A 73 6.69 -17.46 -0.28
N SER A 74 6.18 -16.38 0.34
CA SER A 74 5.41 -15.36 -0.36
C SER A 74 5.55 -14.02 0.32
N LYS A 75 6.01 -13.03 -0.40
CA LYS A 75 6.19 -11.68 0.11
C LYS A 75 5.66 -10.65 -0.88
N ILE A 76 5.10 -9.58 -0.32
CA ILE A 76 4.59 -8.44 -1.07
C ILE A 76 5.34 -7.21 -0.59
N TRP A 77 5.81 -6.41 -1.53
CA TRP A 77 6.42 -5.10 -1.26
C TRP A 77 5.57 -4.02 -1.90
N ASN A 78 5.52 -2.89 -1.24
CA ASN A 78 4.93 -1.67 -1.76
C ASN A 78 5.95 -0.54 -1.65
N VAL A 79 6.26 0.09 -2.78
CA VAL A 79 7.21 1.20 -2.84
C VAL A 79 6.59 2.34 -3.64
N SER A 80 6.57 3.53 -3.06
CA SER A 80 6.10 4.74 -3.72
C SER A 80 7.29 5.64 -4.06
N VAL A 81 7.38 6.05 -5.33
CA VAL A 81 8.46 6.90 -5.83
C VAL A 81 7.84 8.12 -6.50
N ARG A 82 8.34 9.31 -6.18
CA ARG A 82 7.97 10.55 -6.87
C ARG A 82 8.95 10.86 -7.98
N VAL A 83 8.43 11.15 -9.15
CA VAL A 83 9.18 11.64 -10.31
C VAL A 83 8.57 12.92 -10.86
N THR A 84 9.35 13.70 -11.57
CA THR A 84 8.90 14.98 -12.15
C THR A 84 8.56 14.90 -13.65
N GLY A 85 8.94 13.79 -14.31
CA GLY A 85 8.76 13.61 -15.75
C GLY A 85 7.33 13.23 -16.13
N SER A 86 6.82 13.80 -17.22
CA SER A 86 5.50 13.50 -17.78
C SER A 86 5.42 12.15 -18.51
N THR A 87 6.56 11.51 -18.79
CA THR A 87 6.70 10.20 -19.46
C THR A 87 6.82 9.04 -18.48
N ALA A 88 6.53 9.29 -17.20
CA ALA A 88 6.82 8.35 -16.10
C ALA A 88 6.28 6.93 -16.33
N ILE A 89 5.08 6.79 -16.91
CA ILE A 89 4.50 5.47 -17.17
C ILE A 89 5.18 4.75 -18.33
N ASP A 90 5.51 5.48 -19.39
CA ASP A 90 6.19 4.91 -20.58
C ASP A 90 7.63 4.54 -20.23
N ASP A 91 8.29 5.32 -19.39
CA ASP A 91 9.64 5.05 -18.88
C ASP A 91 9.64 3.78 -18.01
N VAL A 92 8.64 3.61 -17.15
CA VAL A 92 8.48 2.40 -16.35
C VAL A 92 8.18 1.18 -17.21
N LEU A 93 7.29 1.31 -18.19
CA LEU A 93 6.97 0.23 -19.13
C LEU A 93 8.24 -0.23 -19.86
N THR A 94 9.02 0.70 -20.38
CA THR A 94 10.28 0.41 -21.08
C THR A 94 11.27 -0.27 -20.14
N THR A 95 11.49 0.30 -18.95
CA THR A 95 12.47 -0.20 -17.99
C THR A 95 12.13 -1.61 -17.48
N LEU A 96 10.85 -1.90 -17.23
CA LEU A 96 10.41 -3.24 -16.83
C LEU A 96 10.52 -4.24 -17.98
N THR A 97 10.19 -3.82 -19.21
CA THR A 97 10.33 -4.68 -20.39
C THR A 97 11.79 -5.02 -20.65
N ASP A 98 12.69 -4.04 -20.56
CA ASP A 98 14.14 -4.25 -20.69
C ASP A 98 14.70 -5.17 -19.58
N ALA A 99 14.10 -5.13 -18.40
CA ALA A 99 14.42 -6.06 -17.31
C ALA A 99 13.84 -7.47 -17.51
N GLY A 100 13.10 -7.71 -18.59
CA GLY A 100 12.55 -9.01 -18.97
C GLY A 100 11.17 -9.34 -18.39
N PHE A 101 10.41 -8.33 -17.98
CA PHE A 101 9.02 -8.51 -17.61
C PHE A 101 8.09 -8.49 -18.83
N ASP A 102 7.12 -9.40 -18.87
CA ASP A 102 5.99 -9.33 -19.81
C ASP A 102 4.98 -8.31 -19.28
N CYS A 103 5.02 -7.11 -19.83
CA CYS A 103 4.25 -5.97 -19.36
C CYS A 103 2.97 -5.74 -20.16
N LYS A 104 1.90 -5.37 -19.46
CA LYS A 104 0.59 -5.01 -20.05
C LYS A 104 0.06 -3.74 -19.38
N THR A 105 -0.39 -2.81 -20.20
CA THR A 105 -1.13 -1.63 -19.71
C THR A 105 -2.54 -2.05 -19.31
N VAL A 106 -2.93 -1.76 -18.07
CA VAL A 106 -4.25 -2.10 -17.51
C VAL A 106 -5.24 -0.96 -17.76
N THR A 107 -4.79 0.27 -17.56
CA THR A 107 -5.55 1.47 -17.90
C THR A 107 -4.79 2.29 -18.93
N PRO A 108 -5.49 2.93 -19.88
CA PRO A 108 -4.83 3.78 -20.86
C PRO A 108 -3.98 4.84 -20.17
N THR A 109 -2.80 5.08 -20.71
CA THR A 109 -1.94 6.19 -20.29
C THR A 109 -2.63 7.50 -20.62
N THR A 110 -2.82 8.34 -19.61
CA THR A 110 -3.37 9.68 -19.74
C THR A 110 -2.34 10.70 -19.23
N ALA A 111 -2.59 11.98 -19.48
CA ALA A 111 -1.77 13.07 -18.93
C ALA A 111 -1.72 13.08 -17.39
N ASP A 112 -2.67 12.41 -16.73
CA ASP A 112 -2.80 12.38 -15.27
C ASP A 112 -2.32 11.07 -14.65
N GLY A 113 -1.97 10.07 -15.45
CA GLY A 113 -1.45 8.80 -14.97
C GLY A 113 -1.90 7.59 -15.79
N GLY A 114 -1.79 6.43 -15.16
CA GLY A 114 -2.17 5.13 -15.74
C GLY A 114 -1.77 3.98 -14.84
N ALA A 115 -1.99 2.77 -15.31
CA ALA A 115 -1.57 1.57 -14.59
C ALA A 115 -1.07 0.50 -15.56
N LEU A 116 -0.06 -0.23 -15.13
CA LEU A 116 0.48 -1.38 -15.83
C LEU A 116 0.76 -2.54 -14.87
N VAL A 117 0.81 -3.72 -15.43
CA VAL A 117 1.25 -4.94 -14.73
C VAL A 117 2.34 -5.62 -15.53
N GLY A 118 3.22 -6.34 -14.84
CA GLY A 118 4.29 -7.12 -15.47
C GLY A 118 4.51 -8.42 -14.71
N ASP A 119 4.87 -9.44 -15.45
CA ASP A 119 5.16 -10.78 -14.92
C ASP A 119 6.55 -11.23 -15.36
N LYS A 120 7.33 -11.80 -14.43
CA LYS A 120 8.61 -12.42 -14.71
C LYS A 120 8.84 -13.62 -13.80
N GLY A 121 8.61 -14.83 -14.32
CA GLY A 121 8.71 -16.04 -13.51
C GLY A 121 7.73 -16.04 -12.33
N ASN A 122 8.25 -16.03 -11.12
CA ASN A 122 7.47 -16.00 -9.88
C ASN A 122 7.33 -14.58 -9.27
N THR A 123 7.79 -13.57 -9.98
CA THR A 123 7.69 -12.16 -9.59
C THR A 123 6.63 -11.45 -10.43
N LYS A 124 5.69 -10.80 -9.75
CA LYS A 124 4.65 -9.97 -10.38
C LYS A 124 4.82 -8.54 -9.90
N VAL A 125 4.63 -7.60 -10.80
CA VAL A 125 4.66 -6.18 -10.49
C VAL A 125 3.40 -5.50 -11.02
N ALA A 126 2.83 -4.63 -10.20
CA ALA A 126 1.79 -3.71 -10.63
C ALA A 126 2.27 -2.30 -10.31
N VAL A 127 2.14 -1.40 -11.27
CA VAL A 127 2.52 0.00 -11.10
C VAL A 127 1.32 0.88 -11.42
N VAL A 128 0.97 1.73 -10.46
CA VAL A 128 -0.04 2.78 -10.64
C VAL A 128 0.67 4.12 -10.63
N VAL A 129 0.42 4.92 -11.63
CA VAL A 129 0.97 6.27 -11.78
C VAL A 129 -0.14 7.28 -11.62
N VAL A 130 0.03 8.23 -10.72
CA VAL A 130 -0.93 9.30 -10.45
C VAL A 130 -0.19 10.62 -10.41
N LYS A 131 -0.76 11.63 -11.07
CA LYS A 131 -0.26 12.99 -11.02
C LYS A 131 -0.68 13.66 -9.71
N ASP A 132 0.25 14.39 -9.09
CA ASP A 132 0.00 15.28 -7.97
C ASP A 132 0.54 16.69 -8.26
N ASP A 133 0.44 17.61 -7.28
CA ASP A 133 0.90 19.01 -7.41
C ASP A 133 2.41 19.16 -7.61
N LYS A 134 3.18 18.07 -7.37
CA LYS A 134 4.66 18.06 -7.42
C LYS A 134 5.22 17.16 -8.52
N GLY A 135 4.35 16.57 -9.34
CA GLY A 135 4.76 15.68 -10.41
C GLY A 135 3.93 14.40 -10.46
N PHE A 136 4.57 13.25 -10.51
CA PHE A 136 3.91 11.95 -10.57
C PHE A 136 4.35 11.07 -9.41
N VAL A 137 3.41 10.37 -8.81
CA VAL A 137 3.67 9.34 -7.81
C VAL A 137 3.45 7.98 -8.46
N LEU A 138 4.50 7.17 -8.46
CA LEU A 138 4.49 5.80 -8.93
C LEU A 138 4.39 4.88 -7.73
N ASN A 139 3.32 4.12 -7.66
CA ASN A 139 3.13 3.11 -6.62
C ASN A 139 3.41 1.72 -7.20
N TYR A 140 4.50 1.11 -6.77
CA TYR A 140 4.89 -0.25 -7.13
C TYR A 140 4.35 -1.22 -6.09
N THR A 141 3.57 -2.17 -6.53
CA THR A 141 3.20 -3.35 -5.74
C THR A 141 3.88 -4.56 -6.36
N VAL A 142 4.83 -5.14 -5.66
CA VAL A 142 5.60 -6.30 -6.12
C VAL A 142 5.26 -7.50 -5.27
N THR A 143 4.94 -8.59 -5.91
CA THR A 143 4.67 -9.88 -5.24
C THR A 143 5.65 -10.91 -5.77
N LYS A 144 6.31 -11.62 -4.87
CA LYS A 144 7.14 -12.78 -5.18
C LYS A 144 6.66 -13.97 -4.39
N SER A 145 6.43 -15.09 -5.07
CA SER A 145 6.05 -16.35 -4.44
C SER A 145 6.99 -17.45 -4.89
N ASP A 146 7.45 -18.27 -3.95
CA ASP A 146 8.18 -19.49 -4.32
C ASP A 146 7.21 -20.37 -5.11
N GLY A 147 7.50 -20.55 -6.41
CA GLY A 147 6.73 -21.42 -7.27
C GLY A 147 6.74 -22.84 -6.72
N LYS A 148 5.58 -23.46 -6.69
CA LYS A 148 5.44 -24.89 -6.43
C LYS A 148 5.99 -25.68 -7.58
#